data_4391e6f8ca1150fe77600d96ee3b0636
#
_entry.id   4391e6f8ca1150fe77600d96ee3b0636
#
_cell.length_a   1.000
_cell.length_b   1.000
_cell.length_c   1.000
_cell.angle_alpha   90.00
_cell.angle_beta   90.00
_cell.angle_gamma   90.00
#
_symmetry.space_group_name_H-M   'P 1'
#
loop_
_entity.id
_entity.type
_entity.pdbx_description
1 polymer ?
#
loop_
_entity_poly.entity_id
_entity_poly.type
_entity_poly.pdbx_seq_one_letter_code
_entity_poly.pdbx_strand_id
1 'polypeptide(L)'
;FLIFVLFVFFSGNVFSAPLSEALLQAYNENPVLNAERENIQVSLEEVKISKSQFLPSVTLSGSKSQENTEKQTDSSGANSAFTDVNPKTQSIDIEQKLFQGFAGTASLKKSKIGLTLAQAKLLKTEQEILYQAIEAYTGLIFAEEKLKINQDNVNLLERQVETDQARLERGQITLSDLSQSESSLAGAQAKFLQAQNETVTAKLNYEKIIGPIADTNSLDKESDLNFALPVSLNEAIEISKKDNPNLIISRLEYEQSEKDIIIARSDLSPSAFLSFNSSKSDDVSSTIGERDKEILKATISWPIFNGGKNYASLNKSKNLKNRKKLLLDNALKSNDTNVASAWSNFQVSKSLLNSVTSQVKAAEIANEGITVEYESGLGRSTLDVIQSNSILLNAKISLADSERNYLLSQFKLLQSVGYLNSKYLKLQ
;
A
#
# COMPACT_ATOMS: atom_id res chain seq x y z
N PHE A 1 51.47 -28.63 -8.41
CA PHE A 1 50.66 -27.45 -8.08
C PHE A 1 49.39 -27.91 -7.34
N LEU A 2 49.42 -27.85 -6.00
CA LEU A 2 48.33 -28.24 -5.12
C LEU A 2 47.46 -27.00 -4.88
N ILE A 3 46.23 -26.96 -5.43
CA ILE A 3 45.25 -25.91 -5.16
C ILE A 3 44.53 -26.28 -3.86
N PHE A 4 44.84 -25.57 -2.78
CA PHE A 4 44.16 -25.66 -1.51
C PHE A 4 42.87 -24.82 -1.61
N VAL A 5 41.70 -25.47 -1.78
CA VAL A 5 40.40 -24.84 -1.72
C VAL A 5 40.05 -24.59 -0.25
N LEU A 6 40.17 -23.34 0.17
CA LEU A 6 39.79 -22.88 1.51
C LEU A 6 38.25 -22.83 1.57
N PHE A 7 37.63 -23.88 2.13
CA PHE A 7 36.21 -23.83 2.51
C PHE A 7 36.06 -22.94 3.74
N VAL A 8 35.69 -21.70 3.54
CA VAL A 8 35.24 -20.83 4.64
C VAL A 8 33.84 -21.32 5.05
N PHE A 9 33.80 -22.06 6.15
CA PHE A 9 32.56 -22.33 6.87
C PHE A 9 32.07 -20.99 7.44
N PHE A 10 31.11 -20.37 6.78
CA PHE A 10 30.25 -19.39 7.42
C PHE A 10 29.41 -20.15 8.45
N SER A 11 29.88 -20.19 9.71
CA SER A 11 29.03 -20.49 10.86
C SER A 11 28.02 -19.35 10.94
N GLY A 12 26.84 -19.57 10.33
CA GLY A 12 25.71 -18.68 10.51
C GLY A 12 25.35 -18.66 11.99
N ASN A 13 25.68 -17.59 12.69
CA ASN A 13 25.04 -17.28 13.94
C ASN A 13 23.54 -17.23 13.63
N VAL A 14 22.77 -18.08 14.28
CA VAL A 14 21.31 -17.97 14.31
C VAL A 14 21.02 -16.71 15.13
N PHE A 15 21.02 -15.57 14.46
CA PHE A 15 20.51 -14.33 15.04
C PHE A 15 19.00 -14.46 15.09
N SER A 16 18.43 -14.15 16.25
CA SER A 16 17.02 -13.79 16.37
C SER A 16 16.72 -12.75 15.28
N ALA A 17 15.64 -12.94 14.52
CA ALA A 17 15.17 -11.95 13.56
C ALA A 17 14.15 -11.04 14.28
N PRO A 18 14.60 -9.92 14.90
CA PRO A 18 13.73 -9.02 15.63
C PRO A 18 12.71 -8.37 14.67
N LEU A 19 11.61 -7.89 15.23
CA LEU A 19 10.56 -7.23 14.46
C LEU A 19 11.12 -6.05 13.64
N SER A 20 12.08 -5.31 14.18
CA SER A 20 12.72 -4.18 13.49
C SER A 20 13.40 -4.60 12.19
N GLU A 21 14.11 -5.74 12.17
CA GLU A 21 14.77 -6.25 10.97
C GLU A 21 13.77 -6.71 9.92
N ALA A 22 12.71 -7.41 10.32
CA ALA A 22 11.62 -7.82 9.43
C ALA A 22 10.92 -6.60 8.79
N LEU A 23 10.69 -5.55 9.57
CA LEU A 23 10.11 -4.30 9.04
C LEU A 23 11.06 -3.56 8.10
N LEU A 24 12.36 -3.56 8.40
CA LEU A 24 13.37 -2.97 7.53
C LEU A 24 13.47 -3.73 6.19
N GLN A 25 13.41 -5.07 6.22
CA GLN A 25 13.36 -5.88 5.02
C GLN A 25 12.11 -5.58 4.19
N ALA A 26 10.93 -5.58 4.80
CA ALA A 26 9.68 -5.23 4.12
C ALA A 26 9.73 -3.80 3.54
N TYR A 27 10.29 -2.82 4.28
CA TYR A 27 10.44 -1.45 3.82
C TYR A 27 11.35 -1.34 2.59
N ASN A 28 12.44 -2.11 2.53
CA ASN A 28 13.41 -2.04 1.44
C ASN A 28 13.01 -2.88 0.21
N GLU A 29 12.47 -4.06 0.43
CA GLU A 29 12.31 -5.08 -0.61
C GLU A 29 10.89 -5.19 -1.15
N ASN A 30 9.86 -4.66 -0.45
CA ASN A 30 8.47 -4.84 -0.88
C ASN A 30 8.20 -4.18 -2.24
N PRO A 31 7.74 -4.95 -3.27
CA PRO A 31 7.55 -4.45 -4.62
C PRO A 31 6.52 -3.32 -4.73
N VAL A 32 5.47 -3.35 -3.89
CA VAL A 32 4.39 -2.34 -3.92
C VAL A 32 4.93 -1.00 -3.42
N LEU A 33 5.74 -1.02 -2.36
CA LEU A 33 6.37 0.20 -1.83
C LEU A 33 7.41 0.76 -2.82
N ASN A 34 8.18 -0.12 -3.48
CA ASN A 34 9.15 0.28 -4.50
C ASN A 34 8.47 0.88 -5.73
N ALA A 35 7.33 0.32 -6.17
CA ALA A 35 6.54 0.90 -7.25
C ALA A 35 6.03 2.31 -6.90
N GLU A 36 5.63 2.56 -5.65
CA GLU A 36 5.18 3.90 -5.23
C GLU A 36 6.37 4.88 -5.09
N ARG A 37 7.59 4.41 -4.81
CA ARG A 37 8.82 5.23 -4.88
C ARG A 37 9.09 5.69 -6.31
N GLU A 38 8.92 4.82 -7.31
CA GLU A 38 9.03 5.19 -8.73
C GLU A 38 7.95 6.20 -9.14
N ASN A 39 6.76 6.16 -8.56
CA ASN A 39 5.70 7.12 -8.83
C ASN A 39 6.08 8.57 -8.44
N ILE A 40 7.00 8.75 -7.49
CA ILE A 40 7.58 10.08 -7.20
C ILE A 40 8.41 10.56 -8.41
N GLN A 41 9.21 9.69 -9.04
CA GLN A 41 10.00 10.04 -10.23
C GLN A 41 9.07 10.43 -11.39
N VAL A 42 7.99 9.67 -11.61
CA VAL A 42 6.95 10.03 -12.59
C VAL A 42 6.40 11.43 -12.31
N SER A 43 6.05 11.73 -11.07
CA SER A 43 5.53 13.06 -10.68
C SER A 43 6.56 14.18 -10.83
N LEU A 44 7.85 13.89 -10.65
CA LEU A 44 8.93 14.85 -10.94
C LEU A 44 9.02 15.16 -12.45
N GLU A 45 8.89 14.16 -13.31
CA GLU A 45 8.85 14.37 -14.76
C GLU A 45 7.59 15.14 -15.19
N GLU A 46 6.42 14.92 -14.57
CA GLU A 46 5.22 15.72 -14.80
C GLU A 46 5.44 17.21 -14.48
N VAL A 47 6.22 17.53 -13.43
CA VAL A 47 6.60 18.91 -13.14
C VAL A 47 7.50 19.47 -14.25
N LYS A 48 8.47 18.69 -14.80
CA LYS A 48 9.32 19.09 -15.93
C LYS A 48 8.47 19.30 -17.19
N ILE A 49 7.52 18.40 -17.50
CA ILE A 49 6.57 18.54 -18.61
C ILE A 49 5.73 19.83 -18.45
N SER A 50 5.27 20.13 -17.22
CA SER A 50 4.53 21.38 -16.98
C SER A 50 5.42 22.63 -17.14
N LYS A 51 6.70 22.54 -16.82
CA LYS A 51 7.68 23.62 -17.05
C LYS A 51 7.97 23.84 -18.54
N SER A 52 8.00 22.75 -19.33
CA SER A 52 8.30 22.85 -20.77
C SER A 52 7.25 23.66 -21.54
N GLN A 53 6.03 23.85 -20.99
CA GLN A 53 5.02 24.74 -21.59
C GLN A 53 5.45 26.20 -21.69
N PHE A 54 6.50 26.61 -20.95
CA PHE A 54 7.07 27.96 -20.98
C PHE A 54 8.30 28.08 -21.91
N LEU A 55 8.71 26.99 -22.54
CA LEU A 55 9.82 26.91 -23.46
C LEU A 55 9.31 26.84 -24.92
N PRO A 56 10.12 27.30 -25.89
CA PRO A 56 9.77 27.12 -27.31
C PRO A 56 9.82 25.64 -27.67
N SER A 57 8.90 25.22 -28.56
CA SER A 57 9.01 23.98 -29.30
C SER A 57 9.72 24.21 -30.62
N VAL A 58 10.60 23.29 -31.04
CA VAL A 58 11.31 23.31 -32.32
C VAL A 58 10.98 22.02 -33.04
N THR A 59 10.41 22.15 -34.23
CA THR A 59 10.03 21.00 -35.05
C THR A 59 10.70 21.09 -36.43
N LEU A 60 11.39 20.05 -36.84
CA LEU A 60 11.93 19.87 -38.18
C LEU A 60 10.96 19.00 -38.98
N SER A 61 10.48 19.49 -40.12
CA SER A 61 9.57 18.76 -40.96
C SER A 61 10.13 18.62 -42.39
N GLY A 62 9.86 17.50 -43.02
CA GLY A 62 10.20 17.24 -44.41
C GLY A 62 9.05 16.55 -45.10
N SER A 63 8.65 17.03 -46.28
CA SER A 63 7.64 16.41 -47.11
C SER A 63 8.09 16.33 -48.56
N LYS A 64 7.65 15.30 -49.25
CA LYS A 64 7.75 15.15 -50.70
C LYS A 64 6.43 14.62 -51.19
N SER A 65 5.82 15.33 -52.13
CA SER A 65 4.59 14.90 -52.80
C SER A 65 4.81 14.79 -54.30
N GLN A 66 3.91 14.10 -54.97
CA GLN A 66 3.75 14.13 -56.42
C GLN A 66 2.38 14.69 -56.68
N GLU A 67 2.31 15.80 -57.43
CA GLU A 67 1.07 16.52 -57.70
C GLU A 67 0.89 16.56 -59.24
N ASN A 68 -0.16 15.91 -59.70
CA ASN A 68 -0.58 15.93 -61.10
C ASN A 68 -1.85 16.78 -61.21
N THR A 69 -1.77 17.93 -61.91
CA THR A 69 -2.88 18.81 -62.11
C THR A 69 -3.40 18.66 -63.51
N GLU A 70 -4.51 17.94 -63.75
CA GLU A 70 -5.11 17.64 -65.03
C GLU A 70 -5.86 18.84 -65.58
N LYS A 71 -6.39 19.73 -64.75
CA LYS A 71 -7.11 20.93 -65.18
C LYS A 71 -6.93 22.08 -64.21
N GLN A 72 -6.46 23.20 -64.72
CA GLN A 72 -6.38 24.47 -63.98
C GLN A 72 -6.84 25.60 -64.88
N THR A 73 -7.78 26.43 -64.41
CA THR A 73 -8.24 27.62 -65.10
C THR A 73 -7.92 28.87 -64.34
N ASP A 74 -7.53 29.93 -64.94
CA ASP A 74 -7.37 31.25 -64.38
C ASP A 74 -8.72 31.95 -64.08
N SER A 75 -8.68 33.14 -63.47
CA SER A 75 -9.88 33.94 -63.17
C SER A 75 -10.66 34.41 -64.42
N SER A 76 -10.08 34.33 -65.60
CA SER A 76 -10.76 34.64 -66.91
C SER A 76 -11.41 33.41 -67.51
N GLY A 77 -11.22 32.21 -66.93
CA GLY A 77 -11.72 30.94 -67.46
C GLY A 77 -10.80 30.31 -68.51
N ALA A 78 -9.62 30.88 -68.78
CA ALA A 78 -8.65 30.30 -69.71
C ALA A 78 -7.95 29.11 -69.07
N ASN A 79 -7.68 28.02 -69.80
CA ASN A 79 -6.93 26.88 -69.32
C ASN A 79 -5.47 27.30 -69.05
N SER A 80 -5.01 27.09 -67.83
CA SER A 80 -3.60 27.14 -67.42
C SER A 80 -2.91 25.84 -67.83
N ALA A 81 -1.63 25.87 -68.08
CA ALA A 81 -0.87 24.69 -68.50
C ALA A 81 -0.96 23.56 -67.41
N PHE A 82 -1.06 22.32 -67.93
CA PHE A 82 -0.93 21.13 -67.09
C PHE A 82 0.45 21.16 -66.34
N THR A 83 0.43 20.80 -65.10
CA THR A 83 1.68 20.76 -64.30
C THR A 83 1.77 19.42 -63.59
N ASP A 84 2.87 18.72 -63.84
CA ASP A 84 3.33 17.59 -63.04
C ASP A 84 4.52 18.11 -62.24
N VAL A 85 4.33 18.26 -60.93
CA VAL A 85 5.38 18.77 -60.00
C VAL A 85 5.56 17.79 -58.88
N ASN A 86 6.78 17.71 -58.38
CA ASN A 86 7.15 16.84 -57.24
C ASN A 86 7.65 17.69 -56.09
N PRO A 87 6.80 18.48 -55.43
CA PRO A 87 7.22 19.40 -54.41
C PRO A 87 7.96 18.69 -53.27
N LYS A 88 9.14 19.19 -52.94
CA LYS A 88 9.89 18.76 -51.77
C LYS A 88 10.07 19.97 -50.88
N THR A 89 9.53 19.87 -49.63
CA THR A 89 9.62 20.95 -48.65
C THR A 89 10.34 20.48 -47.41
N GLN A 90 11.27 21.30 -46.94
CA GLN A 90 11.91 21.15 -45.63
C GLN A 90 11.60 22.41 -44.83
N SER A 91 11.21 22.27 -43.59
CA SER A 91 10.90 23.42 -42.72
C SER A 91 11.42 23.22 -41.28
N ILE A 92 11.81 24.33 -40.68
CA ILE A 92 12.03 24.45 -39.24
C ILE A 92 10.94 25.35 -38.70
N ASP A 93 10.17 24.83 -37.75
CA ASP A 93 9.09 25.54 -37.09
C ASP A 93 9.44 25.72 -35.61
N ILE A 94 9.51 26.97 -35.18
CA ILE A 94 9.72 27.33 -33.78
C ILE A 94 8.44 28.01 -33.29
N GLU A 95 7.82 27.46 -32.22
CA GLU A 95 6.64 28.04 -31.60
C GLU A 95 6.87 28.32 -30.12
N GLN A 96 6.60 29.55 -29.69
CA GLN A 96 6.62 30.00 -28.32
C GLN A 96 5.25 30.47 -27.88
N LYS A 97 4.73 29.84 -26.84
CA LYS A 97 3.50 30.29 -26.15
C LYS A 97 3.82 31.49 -25.28
N LEU A 98 3.23 32.65 -25.57
CA LEU A 98 3.44 33.88 -24.82
C LEU A 98 2.41 34.06 -23.70
N PHE A 99 1.15 33.73 -23.98
CA PHE A 99 0.04 33.84 -23.04
C PHE A 99 -1.05 32.81 -23.32
N GLN A 100 -1.61 32.20 -22.27
CA GLN A 100 -2.66 31.17 -22.34
C GLN A 100 -3.66 31.31 -21.19
N GLY A 101 -4.12 32.54 -20.88
CA GLY A 101 -5.11 32.75 -19.84
C GLY A 101 -4.71 32.19 -18.44
N PHE A 102 -3.40 32.15 -18.13
CA PHE A 102 -2.81 31.60 -16.92
C PHE A 102 -2.88 30.06 -16.80
N ALA A 103 -3.26 29.31 -17.86
CA ALA A 103 -3.28 27.86 -17.83
C ALA A 103 -1.92 27.23 -17.48
N GLY A 104 -0.83 27.72 -18.14
CA GLY A 104 0.51 27.19 -17.89
C GLY A 104 0.96 27.33 -16.43
N THR A 105 0.74 28.50 -15.82
CA THR A 105 1.08 28.73 -14.41
C THR A 105 0.23 27.87 -13.45
N ALA A 106 -1.06 27.69 -13.76
CA ALA A 106 -1.95 26.83 -12.97
C ALA A 106 -1.58 25.35 -13.12
N SER A 107 -1.24 24.89 -14.35
CA SER A 107 -0.75 23.53 -14.62
C SER A 107 0.56 23.24 -13.87
N LEU A 108 1.51 24.17 -13.89
CA LEU A 108 2.76 24.03 -13.13
C LEU A 108 2.53 23.97 -11.61
N LYS A 109 1.60 24.77 -11.07
CA LYS A 109 1.23 24.71 -9.66
C LYS A 109 0.54 23.36 -9.35
N LYS A 110 -0.37 22.91 -10.22
CA LYS A 110 -1.06 21.63 -10.07
C LYS A 110 -0.08 20.45 -10.08
N SER A 111 0.91 20.42 -10.98
CA SER A 111 1.90 19.34 -11.02
C SER A 111 2.82 19.35 -9.80
N LYS A 112 3.18 20.52 -9.25
CA LYS A 112 3.92 20.60 -7.98
C LYS A 112 3.10 20.05 -6.81
N ILE A 113 1.79 20.36 -6.73
CA ILE A 113 0.88 19.74 -5.76
C ILE A 113 0.79 18.23 -6.01
N GLY A 114 0.82 17.79 -7.28
CA GLY A 114 0.87 16.39 -7.67
C GLY A 114 2.08 15.65 -7.11
N LEU A 115 3.25 16.28 -7.13
CA LEU A 115 4.46 15.71 -6.51
C LEU A 115 4.31 15.53 -4.99
N THR A 116 3.79 16.54 -4.30
CA THR A 116 3.50 16.42 -2.85
C THR A 116 2.42 15.36 -2.57
N LEU A 117 1.44 15.21 -3.46
CA LEU A 117 0.43 14.17 -3.40
C LEU A 117 1.04 12.77 -3.55
N ALA A 118 1.99 12.58 -4.47
CA ALA A 118 2.72 11.32 -4.63
C ALA A 118 3.53 10.97 -3.37
N GLN A 119 4.17 11.96 -2.74
CA GLN A 119 4.87 11.77 -1.46
C GLN A 119 3.90 11.34 -0.33
N ALA A 120 2.72 11.95 -0.26
CA ALA A 120 1.71 11.57 0.74
C ALA A 120 1.15 10.16 0.48
N LYS A 121 1.00 9.75 -0.79
CA LYS A 121 0.62 8.38 -1.18
C LYS A 121 1.70 7.37 -0.82
N LEU A 122 2.97 7.69 -1.07
CA LEU A 122 4.08 6.84 -0.64
C LEU A 122 4.03 6.62 0.88
N LEU A 123 3.85 7.68 1.68
CA LEU A 123 3.74 7.55 3.14
C LEU A 123 2.54 6.68 3.54
N LYS A 124 1.40 6.81 2.84
CA LYS A 124 0.23 5.95 3.06
C LYS A 124 0.56 4.48 2.78
N THR A 125 1.16 4.20 1.63
CA THR A 125 1.56 2.83 1.24
C THR A 125 2.61 2.26 2.20
N GLU A 126 3.58 3.08 2.64
CA GLU A 126 4.55 2.69 3.67
C GLU A 126 3.85 2.23 4.95
N GLN A 127 2.89 3.01 5.45
CA GLN A 127 2.12 2.64 6.65
C GLN A 127 1.31 1.35 6.46
N GLU A 128 0.74 1.13 5.28
CA GLU A 128 -0.01 -0.08 4.96
C GLU A 128 0.91 -1.31 4.92
N ILE A 129 2.06 -1.20 4.27
CA ILE A 129 3.03 -2.31 4.18
C ILE A 129 3.65 -2.62 5.54
N LEU A 130 4.07 -1.60 6.31
CA LEU A 130 4.61 -1.82 7.65
C LEU A 130 3.57 -2.48 8.57
N TYR A 131 2.30 -2.07 8.51
CA TYR A 131 1.25 -2.71 9.30
C TYR A 131 1.02 -4.16 8.87
N GLN A 132 0.96 -4.45 7.57
CA GLN A 132 0.85 -5.81 7.05
C GLN A 132 2.06 -6.68 7.43
N ALA A 133 3.26 -6.11 7.45
CA ALA A 133 4.46 -6.82 7.90
C ALA A 133 4.37 -7.18 9.40
N ILE A 134 3.88 -6.27 10.24
CA ILE A 134 3.64 -6.55 11.66
C ILE A 134 2.58 -7.64 11.84
N GLU A 135 1.48 -7.58 11.05
CA GLU A 135 0.45 -8.64 11.07
C GLU A 135 1.00 -10.00 10.64
N ALA A 136 1.83 -10.05 9.61
CA ALA A 136 2.43 -11.27 9.11
C ALA A 136 3.45 -11.86 10.10
N TYR A 137 4.32 -11.01 10.67
CA TYR A 137 5.31 -11.37 11.67
C TYR A 137 4.65 -11.95 12.93
N THR A 138 3.74 -11.20 13.52
CA THR A 138 3.02 -11.64 14.74
C THR A 138 2.06 -12.80 14.48
N GLY A 139 1.53 -12.88 13.25
CA GLY A 139 0.69 -13.98 12.81
C GLY A 139 1.44 -15.31 12.72
N LEU A 140 2.69 -15.28 12.26
CA LEU A 140 3.53 -16.47 12.21
C LEU A 140 3.91 -16.95 13.62
N ILE A 141 4.31 -16.03 14.50
CA ILE A 141 4.59 -16.35 15.92
C ILE A 141 3.37 -17.00 16.59
N PHE A 142 2.19 -16.41 16.41
CA PHE A 142 0.95 -16.94 16.97
C PHE A 142 0.63 -18.35 16.43
N ALA A 143 0.83 -18.58 15.12
CA ALA A 143 0.58 -19.88 14.51
C ALA A 143 1.54 -20.96 15.04
N GLU A 144 2.83 -20.64 15.20
CA GLU A 144 3.83 -21.53 15.81
C GLU A 144 3.50 -21.85 17.27
N GLU A 145 3.12 -20.84 18.05
CA GLU A 145 2.73 -21.04 19.46
C GLU A 145 1.47 -21.91 19.57
N LYS A 146 0.46 -21.65 18.73
CA LYS A 146 -0.76 -22.47 18.66
C LYS A 146 -0.46 -23.90 18.25
N LEU A 147 0.45 -24.10 17.30
CA LEU A 147 0.89 -25.44 16.89
C LEU A 147 1.51 -26.18 18.07
N LYS A 148 2.46 -25.53 18.78
CA LYS A 148 3.11 -26.09 19.98
C LYS A 148 2.12 -26.46 21.07
N ILE A 149 1.17 -25.56 21.38
CA ILE A 149 0.13 -25.80 22.38
C ILE A 149 -0.74 -27.02 22.01
N ASN A 150 -1.10 -27.17 20.74
CA ASN A 150 -1.88 -28.32 20.26
C ASN A 150 -1.05 -29.62 20.26
N GLN A 151 0.25 -29.57 19.93
CA GLN A 151 1.14 -30.72 20.03
C GLN A 151 1.28 -31.21 21.47
N ASP A 152 1.48 -30.28 22.42
CA ASP A 152 1.56 -30.60 23.84
C ASP A 152 0.26 -31.24 24.34
N ASN A 153 -0.90 -30.78 23.84
CA ASN A 153 -2.19 -31.36 24.16
C ASN A 153 -2.34 -32.79 23.60
N VAL A 154 -1.87 -33.07 22.37
CA VAL A 154 -1.86 -34.44 21.80
C VAL A 154 -1.02 -35.35 22.69
N ASN A 155 0.21 -34.95 23.03
CA ASN A 155 1.13 -35.72 23.86
C ASN A 155 0.52 -36.01 25.26
N LEU A 156 -0.24 -35.06 25.81
CA LEU A 156 -0.92 -35.23 27.11
C LEU A 156 -2.05 -36.23 26.99
N LEU A 157 -2.89 -36.15 25.97
CA LEU A 157 -4.01 -37.07 25.77
C LEU A 157 -3.56 -38.49 25.36
N GLU A 158 -2.44 -38.64 24.67
CA GLU A 158 -1.83 -39.96 24.42
C GLU A 158 -1.50 -40.66 25.75
N ARG A 159 -0.83 -39.95 26.66
CA ARG A 159 -0.52 -40.49 28.01
C ARG A 159 -1.80 -40.79 28.80
N GLN A 160 -2.83 -39.95 28.66
CA GLN A 160 -4.13 -40.19 29.33
C GLN A 160 -4.76 -41.48 28.82
N VAL A 161 -4.81 -41.73 27.52
CA VAL A 161 -5.34 -42.97 26.91
C VAL A 161 -4.55 -44.18 27.39
N GLU A 162 -3.23 -44.13 27.42
CA GLU A 162 -2.38 -45.22 27.96
C GLU A 162 -2.69 -45.50 29.42
N THR A 163 -2.86 -44.45 30.24
CA THR A 163 -3.22 -44.59 31.65
C THR A 163 -4.60 -45.19 31.83
N ASP A 164 -5.59 -44.76 31.05
CA ASP A 164 -6.98 -45.22 31.09
C ASP A 164 -7.09 -46.67 30.59
N GLN A 165 -6.30 -47.05 29.56
CA GLN A 165 -6.21 -48.46 29.14
C GLN A 165 -5.75 -49.37 30.30
N ALA A 166 -4.65 -48.98 31.00
CA ALA A 166 -4.13 -49.75 32.13
C ALA A 166 -5.13 -49.81 33.32
N ARG A 167 -5.93 -48.76 33.53
CA ARG A 167 -7.00 -48.71 34.56
C ARG A 167 -8.21 -49.59 34.20
N LEU A 168 -8.61 -49.62 32.91
CA LEU A 168 -9.65 -50.52 32.42
C LEU A 168 -9.27 -51.98 32.66
N GLU A 169 -8.04 -52.39 32.34
CA GLU A 169 -7.54 -53.73 32.57
C GLU A 169 -7.58 -54.17 34.05
N ARG A 170 -7.46 -53.19 34.96
CA ARG A 170 -7.59 -53.39 36.41
C ARG A 170 -9.03 -53.28 36.91
N GLY A 171 -9.99 -53.00 36.02
CA GLY A 171 -11.42 -52.82 36.38
C GLY A 171 -11.71 -51.53 37.18
N GLN A 172 -10.82 -50.52 37.09
CA GLN A 172 -10.92 -49.24 37.84
C GLN A 172 -11.78 -48.21 37.12
N ILE A 173 -11.89 -48.32 35.80
CA ILE A 173 -12.73 -47.46 34.95
C ILE A 173 -13.55 -48.31 33.98
N THR A 174 -14.56 -47.71 33.32
CA THR A 174 -15.40 -48.34 32.34
C THR A 174 -14.84 -48.24 30.90
N LEU A 175 -15.34 -49.09 29.99
CA LEU A 175 -15.07 -48.95 28.56
C LEU A 175 -15.53 -47.57 28.00
N SER A 176 -16.58 -47.03 28.58
CA SER A 176 -17.06 -45.69 28.19
C SER A 176 -16.08 -44.60 28.53
N ASP A 177 -15.39 -44.69 29.67
CA ASP A 177 -14.35 -43.72 30.08
C ASP A 177 -13.15 -43.78 29.12
N LEU A 178 -12.67 -44.96 28.76
CA LEU A 178 -11.59 -45.13 27.77
C LEU A 178 -12.02 -44.57 26.42
N SER A 179 -13.20 -44.90 25.92
CA SER A 179 -13.70 -44.38 24.64
C SER A 179 -13.82 -42.86 24.61
N GLN A 180 -14.12 -42.24 25.75
CA GLN A 180 -14.12 -40.76 25.90
C GLN A 180 -12.70 -40.17 25.75
N SER A 181 -11.68 -40.80 26.33
CA SER A 181 -10.25 -40.39 26.18
C SER A 181 -9.79 -40.56 24.75
N GLU A 182 -10.10 -41.71 24.09
CA GLU A 182 -9.77 -41.96 22.70
C GLU A 182 -10.43 -40.94 21.74
N SER A 183 -11.69 -40.60 21.99
CA SER A 183 -12.44 -39.58 21.23
C SER A 183 -11.77 -38.21 21.39
N SER A 184 -11.33 -37.87 22.61
CA SER A 184 -10.67 -36.60 22.91
C SER A 184 -9.31 -36.52 22.22
N LEU A 185 -8.54 -37.62 22.20
CA LEU A 185 -7.27 -37.72 21.48
C LEU A 185 -7.45 -37.54 19.98
N ALA A 186 -8.44 -38.21 19.38
CA ALA A 186 -8.73 -38.03 17.94
C ALA A 186 -9.10 -36.58 17.61
N GLY A 187 -9.89 -35.93 18.48
CA GLY A 187 -10.21 -34.50 18.35
C GLY A 187 -8.97 -33.59 18.47
N ALA A 188 -8.03 -33.90 19.36
CA ALA A 188 -6.78 -33.15 19.53
C ALA A 188 -5.85 -33.33 18.31
N GLN A 189 -5.75 -34.55 17.78
CA GLN A 189 -4.98 -34.81 16.55
C GLN A 189 -5.53 -34.03 15.36
N ALA A 190 -6.85 -33.92 15.21
CA ALA A 190 -7.46 -33.10 14.18
C ALA A 190 -7.12 -31.61 14.33
N LYS A 191 -7.16 -31.07 15.56
CA LYS A 191 -6.75 -29.67 15.85
C LYS A 191 -5.26 -29.43 15.62
N PHE A 192 -4.43 -30.39 15.92
CA PHE A 192 -2.98 -30.32 15.63
C PHE A 192 -2.72 -30.22 14.13
N LEU A 193 -3.32 -31.07 13.31
CA LEU A 193 -3.21 -31.02 11.85
C LEU A 193 -3.72 -29.70 11.28
N GLN A 194 -4.80 -29.14 11.84
CA GLN A 194 -5.29 -27.83 11.47
C GLN A 194 -4.27 -26.74 11.81
N ALA A 195 -3.69 -26.74 13.00
CA ALA A 195 -2.68 -25.77 13.43
C ALA A 195 -1.42 -25.87 12.57
N GLN A 196 -1.02 -27.09 12.15
CA GLN A 196 0.08 -27.30 11.23
C GLN A 196 -0.15 -26.62 9.87
N ASN A 197 -1.36 -26.75 9.31
CA ASN A 197 -1.71 -26.08 8.06
C ASN A 197 -1.79 -24.54 8.24
N GLU A 198 -2.29 -24.04 9.39
CA GLU A 198 -2.29 -22.62 9.70
C GLU A 198 -0.87 -22.03 9.77
N THR A 199 0.10 -22.76 10.34
CA THR A 199 1.51 -22.36 10.37
C THR A 199 2.11 -22.27 8.96
N VAL A 200 1.84 -23.24 8.08
CA VAL A 200 2.29 -23.17 6.67
C VAL A 200 1.71 -21.93 5.98
N THR A 201 0.42 -21.66 6.18
CA THR A 201 -0.24 -20.49 5.59
C THR A 201 0.33 -19.18 6.13
N ALA A 202 0.59 -19.10 7.43
CA ALA A 202 1.19 -17.93 8.07
C ALA A 202 2.62 -17.68 7.54
N LYS A 203 3.42 -18.74 7.35
CA LYS A 203 4.75 -18.66 6.75
C LYS A 203 4.71 -18.12 5.33
N LEU A 204 3.83 -18.64 4.48
CA LEU A 204 3.65 -18.13 3.10
C LEU A 204 3.22 -16.66 3.08
N ASN A 205 2.38 -16.24 4.02
CA ASN A 205 1.97 -14.84 4.14
C ASN A 205 3.14 -13.94 4.59
N TYR A 206 3.96 -14.42 5.53
CA TYR A 206 5.19 -13.73 5.94
C TYR A 206 6.14 -13.56 4.75
N GLU A 207 6.45 -14.64 4.03
CA GLU A 207 7.35 -14.62 2.87
C GLU A 207 6.85 -13.69 1.76
N LYS A 208 5.55 -13.61 1.55
CA LYS A 208 4.93 -12.72 0.57
C LYS A 208 5.13 -11.22 0.90
N ILE A 209 5.06 -10.85 2.17
CA ILE A 209 5.01 -9.45 2.58
C ILE A 209 6.40 -8.94 2.96
N ILE A 210 7.17 -9.74 3.70
CA ILE A 210 8.46 -9.38 4.28
C ILE A 210 9.60 -9.93 3.42
N GLY A 211 9.54 -11.21 3.04
CA GLY A 211 10.58 -11.91 2.30
C GLY A 211 10.86 -13.30 2.89
N PRO A 212 11.79 -14.06 2.30
CA PRO A 212 12.08 -15.43 2.73
C PRO A 212 12.60 -15.47 4.17
N ILE A 213 12.15 -16.47 4.95
CA ILE A 213 12.62 -16.74 6.29
C ILE A 213 13.33 -18.10 6.35
N ALA A 214 14.54 -18.12 6.88
CA ALA A 214 15.35 -19.34 6.97
C ALA A 214 14.88 -20.24 8.13
N ASP A 215 14.60 -19.67 9.30
CA ASP A 215 14.15 -20.39 10.49
C ASP A 215 13.06 -19.61 11.22
N THR A 216 11.88 -20.23 11.35
CA THR A 216 10.75 -19.62 12.06
C THR A 216 10.95 -19.53 13.56
N ASN A 217 11.83 -20.38 14.15
CA ASN A 217 12.15 -20.29 15.56
C ASN A 217 13.04 -19.10 15.93
N SER A 218 13.58 -18.39 14.93
CA SER A 218 14.38 -17.17 15.15
C SER A 218 13.54 -15.92 15.44
N LEU A 219 12.21 -15.99 15.30
CA LEU A 219 11.33 -14.86 15.54
C LEU A 219 11.22 -14.55 17.04
N ASP A 220 11.33 -13.27 17.38
CA ASP A 220 11.20 -12.81 18.76
C ASP A 220 9.76 -12.37 19.05
N LYS A 221 9.20 -12.87 20.17
CA LYS A 221 7.85 -12.52 20.61
C LYS A 221 7.82 -11.09 21.20
N GLU A 222 8.93 -10.64 21.77
CA GLU A 222 9.04 -9.31 22.33
C GLU A 222 9.43 -8.31 21.22
N SER A 223 8.70 -7.20 21.16
CA SER A 223 9.05 -6.14 20.23
C SER A 223 10.27 -5.37 20.73
N ASP A 224 11.30 -5.32 19.91
CA ASP A 224 12.52 -4.51 20.13
C ASP A 224 12.33 -3.03 19.80
N LEU A 225 11.16 -2.66 19.27
CA LEU A 225 10.85 -1.30 18.85
C LEU A 225 10.49 -0.40 20.04
N ASN A 226 11.19 0.70 20.16
CA ASN A 226 10.89 1.72 21.16
C ASN A 226 10.16 2.90 20.51
N PHE A 227 8.87 3.01 20.77
CA PHE A 227 8.01 4.07 20.26
C PHE A 227 7.08 4.63 21.36
N ALA A 228 6.72 5.89 21.23
CA ALA A 228 5.75 6.53 22.11
C ALA A 228 4.33 6.47 21.52
N LEU A 229 3.35 6.17 22.36
CA LEU A 229 1.94 6.27 21.98
C LEU A 229 1.37 7.60 22.47
N PRO A 230 0.35 8.17 21.80
CA PRO A 230 -0.38 9.32 22.33
C PRO A 230 -0.88 9.06 23.76
N VAL A 231 -0.86 10.08 24.61
CA VAL A 231 -1.25 9.95 26.02
C VAL A 231 -2.77 10.01 26.19
N SER A 232 -3.46 10.64 25.26
CA SER A 232 -4.92 10.82 25.28
C SER A 232 -5.56 10.75 23.90
N LEU A 233 -6.87 10.46 23.86
CA LEU A 233 -7.65 10.48 22.61
C LEU A 233 -7.59 11.85 21.92
N ASN A 234 -7.67 12.94 22.69
CA ASN A 234 -7.64 14.28 22.12
C ASN A 234 -6.29 14.57 21.45
N GLU A 235 -5.19 14.19 22.07
CA GLU A 235 -3.86 14.29 21.48
C GLU A 235 -3.74 13.45 20.18
N ALA A 236 -4.23 12.21 20.21
CA ALA A 236 -4.24 11.34 19.02
C ALA A 236 -5.01 11.96 17.86
N ILE A 237 -6.17 12.58 18.12
CA ILE A 237 -6.97 13.29 17.11
C ILE A 237 -6.21 14.50 16.56
N GLU A 238 -5.59 15.33 17.41
CA GLU A 238 -4.85 16.51 16.95
C GLU A 238 -3.62 16.14 16.10
N ILE A 239 -2.87 15.09 16.50
CA ILE A 239 -1.77 14.55 15.70
C ILE A 239 -2.29 14.08 14.34
N SER A 240 -3.35 13.27 14.32
CA SER A 240 -3.90 12.71 13.09
C SER A 240 -4.40 13.76 12.11
N LYS A 241 -4.98 14.85 12.60
CA LYS A 241 -5.41 15.98 11.75
C LYS A 241 -4.25 16.60 10.98
N LYS A 242 -3.03 16.54 11.52
CA LYS A 242 -1.83 17.10 10.91
C LYS A 242 -1.08 16.08 10.04
N ASP A 243 -0.88 14.88 10.57
CA ASP A 243 0.12 13.95 10.05
C ASP A 243 -0.49 12.71 9.35
N ASN A 244 -1.82 12.51 9.42
CA ASN A 244 -2.46 11.38 8.75
C ASN A 244 -2.42 11.54 7.22
N PRO A 245 -1.76 10.61 6.49
CA PRO A 245 -1.57 10.73 5.04
C PRO A 245 -2.89 10.74 4.25
N ASN A 246 -3.96 10.08 4.73
CA ASN A 246 -5.26 10.11 4.06
C ASN A 246 -5.88 11.52 4.07
N LEU A 247 -5.70 12.28 5.15
CA LEU A 247 -6.15 13.67 5.23
C LEU A 247 -5.28 14.59 4.36
N ILE A 248 -3.97 14.39 4.36
CA ILE A 248 -3.03 15.14 3.51
C ILE A 248 -3.39 14.92 2.04
N ILE A 249 -3.62 13.68 1.61
CA ILE A 249 -4.07 13.34 0.25
C ILE A 249 -5.35 14.08 -0.10
N SER A 250 -6.37 14.02 0.78
CA SER A 250 -7.67 14.66 0.51
C SER A 250 -7.57 16.19 0.39
N ARG A 251 -6.70 16.83 1.20
CA ARG A 251 -6.42 18.29 1.11
C ARG A 251 -5.73 18.63 -0.21
N LEU A 252 -4.70 17.88 -0.59
CA LEU A 252 -3.95 18.12 -1.82
C LEU A 252 -4.81 17.90 -3.08
N GLU A 253 -5.69 16.90 -3.07
CA GLU A 253 -6.66 16.70 -4.14
C GLU A 253 -7.66 17.86 -4.26
N TYR A 254 -8.10 18.42 -3.13
CA TYR A 254 -8.93 19.62 -3.14
C TYR A 254 -8.17 20.82 -3.71
N GLU A 255 -6.91 21.05 -3.30
CA GLU A 255 -6.06 22.10 -3.83
C GLU A 255 -5.79 21.96 -5.34
N GLN A 256 -5.59 20.73 -5.85
CA GLN A 256 -5.47 20.47 -7.30
C GLN A 256 -6.74 20.88 -8.03
N SER A 257 -7.92 20.57 -7.49
CA SER A 257 -9.20 20.94 -8.09
C SER A 257 -9.43 22.45 -8.19
N GLU A 258 -8.79 23.24 -7.32
CA GLU A 258 -8.78 24.71 -7.44
C GLU A 258 -7.95 25.18 -8.65
N LYS A 259 -6.85 24.50 -8.95
CA LYS A 259 -6.04 24.82 -10.13
C LYS A 259 -6.77 24.40 -11.41
N ASP A 260 -7.54 23.30 -11.38
CA ASP A 260 -8.38 22.87 -12.50
C ASP A 260 -9.44 23.92 -12.91
N ILE A 261 -9.97 24.68 -11.96
CA ILE A 261 -10.86 25.81 -12.28
C ILE A 261 -10.13 26.91 -13.06
N ILE A 262 -8.87 27.22 -12.69
CA ILE A 262 -8.07 28.23 -13.39
C ILE A 262 -7.75 27.76 -14.80
N ILE A 263 -7.37 26.48 -14.95
CA ILE A 263 -7.11 25.86 -16.27
C ILE A 263 -8.38 25.91 -17.13
N ALA A 264 -9.53 25.49 -16.61
CA ALA A 264 -10.78 25.53 -17.37
C ALA A 264 -11.26 26.97 -17.70
N ARG A 265 -10.93 27.96 -16.82
CA ARG A 265 -11.22 29.37 -17.08
C ARG A 265 -10.36 29.95 -18.20
N SER A 266 -9.13 29.43 -18.36
CA SER A 266 -8.21 29.90 -19.41
C SER A 266 -8.75 29.65 -20.83
N ASP A 267 -9.61 28.64 -21.03
CA ASP A 267 -10.27 28.35 -22.29
C ASP A 267 -11.28 29.45 -22.72
N LEU A 268 -11.62 30.37 -21.79
CA LEU A 268 -12.44 31.55 -22.07
C LEU A 268 -11.60 32.82 -22.29
N SER A 269 -10.28 32.72 -22.13
CA SER A 269 -9.35 33.83 -22.23
C SER A 269 -8.68 33.87 -23.60
N PRO A 270 -8.13 35.02 -24.04
CA PRO A 270 -7.30 35.06 -25.20
C PRO A 270 -6.01 34.25 -25.01
N SER A 271 -5.45 33.75 -26.10
CA SER A 271 -4.11 33.12 -26.15
C SER A 271 -3.23 33.85 -27.14
N ALA A 272 -1.93 33.91 -26.87
CA ALA A 272 -0.95 34.57 -27.74
C ALA A 272 0.25 33.62 -27.98
N PHE A 273 0.61 33.50 -29.26
CA PHE A 273 1.69 32.63 -29.73
C PHE A 273 2.65 33.45 -30.63
N LEU A 274 3.91 33.18 -30.54
CA LEU A 274 4.93 33.64 -31.48
C LEU A 274 5.45 32.41 -32.21
N SER A 275 5.38 32.44 -33.57
CA SER A 275 5.92 31.37 -34.42
C SER A 275 6.93 31.92 -35.41
N PHE A 276 8.02 31.18 -35.59
CA PHE A 276 8.99 31.39 -36.63
C PHE A 276 9.04 30.14 -37.50
N ASN A 277 8.84 30.32 -38.80
CA ASN A 277 8.94 29.24 -39.81
C ASN A 277 9.99 29.63 -40.83
N SER A 278 10.98 28.78 -41.05
CA SER A 278 11.93 28.86 -42.16
C SER A 278 11.75 27.62 -43.02
N SER A 279 11.40 27.78 -44.26
CA SER A 279 11.10 26.69 -45.19
C SER A 279 11.82 26.86 -46.53
N LYS A 280 12.38 25.73 -47.00
CA LYS A 280 12.90 25.58 -48.37
C LYS A 280 12.05 24.57 -49.13
N SER A 281 11.62 24.98 -50.30
CA SER A 281 10.78 24.15 -51.15
C SER A 281 11.36 24.11 -52.57
N ASP A 282 11.52 22.90 -53.10
CA ASP A 282 12.02 22.65 -54.47
C ASP A 282 10.82 22.12 -55.29
N ASP A 283 10.78 22.40 -56.63
CA ASP A 283 9.77 21.99 -57.59
C ASP A 283 8.32 22.38 -57.19
N VAL A 284 8.20 23.67 -56.81
CA VAL A 284 6.95 24.20 -56.17
C VAL A 284 5.79 24.32 -57.18
N SER A 285 6.08 24.71 -58.41
CA SER A 285 5.10 24.82 -59.49
C SER A 285 5.80 24.86 -60.86
N SER A 286 5.05 24.79 -61.93
CA SER A 286 5.58 24.92 -63.30
C SER A 286 6.41 26.20 -63.58
N THR A 287 6.25 27.21 -62.72
CA THR A 287 6.92 28.51 -62.87
C THR A 287 7.87 28.86 -61.75
N ILE A 288 7.90 28.05 -60.68
CA ILE A 288 8.71 28.29 -59.50
C ILE A 288 9.48 27.01 -59.18
N GLY A 289 10.78 26.94 -59.48
CA GLY A 289 11.67 25.82 -59.19
C GLY A 289 12.03 25.75 -57.70
N GLU A 290 12.48 26.86 -57.11
CA GLU A 290 12.83 26.92 -55.72
C GLU A 290 12.16 28.08 -54.99
N ARG A 291 11.91 27.90 -53.68
CA ARG A 291 11.35 28.95 -52.82
C ARG A 291 11.92 28.83 -51.44
N ASP A 292 12.66 29.82 -51.00
CA ASP A 292 13.08 30.00 -49.62
C ASP A 292 12.18 31.05 -48.97
N LYS A 293 11.62 30.70 -47.79
CA LYS A 293 10.64 31.54 -47.09
C LYS A 293 10.90 31.55 -45.63
N GLU A 294 10.97 32.74 -45.03
CA GLU A 294 11.03 32.95 -43.57
C GLU A 294 9.83 33.77 -43.13
N ILE A 295 9.17 33.31 -42.08
CA ILE A 295 7.97 33.95 -41.54
C ILE A 295 8.12 34.06 -40.03
N LEU A 296 8.10 35.27 -39.50
CA LEU A 296 7.88 35.54 -38.08
C LEU A 296 6.43 36.03 -37.91
N LYS A 297 5.64 35.30 -37.11
CA LYS A 297 4.21 35.57 -36.94
C LYS A 297 3.83 35.59 -35.48
N ALA A 298 3.21 36.68 -35.03
CA ALA A 298 2.53 36.74 -33.74
C ALA A 298 1.03 36.53 -33.94
N THR A 299 0.46 35.56 -33.24
CA THR A 299 -0.96 35.22 -33.35
C THR A 299 -1.64 35.42 -32.02
N ILE A 300 -2.74 36.17 -31.97
CA ILE A 300 -3.65 36.27 -30.81
C ILE A 300 -4.98 35.65 -31.25
N SER A 301 -5.47 34.71 -30.44
CA SER A 301 -6.76 34.05 -30.66
C SER A 301 -7.61 34.14 -29.39
N TRP A 302 -8.87 34.56 -29.55
CA TRP A 302 -9.82 34.63 -28.45
C TRP A 302 -11.13 33.91 -28.87
N PRO A 303 -11.42 32.76 -28.24
CA PRO A 303 -12.63 32.01 -28.54
C PRO A 303 -13.86 32.67 -27.89
N ILE A 304 -14.52 33.56 -28.59
CA ILE A 304 -15.72 34.30 -28.09
C ILE A 304 -16.90 33.36 -27.86
N PHE A 305 -17.12 32.42 -28.78
CA PHE A 305 -18.20 31.44 -28.71
C PHE A 305 -17.76 30.11 -29.28
N ASN A 306 -17.95 29.04 -28.52
CA ASN A 306 -17.61 27.68 -28.87
C ASN A 306 -18.77 26.72 -28.49
N GLY A 307 -19.99 27.02 -29.00
CA GLY A 307 -21.18 26.19 -28.73
C GLY A 307 -21.45 25.96 -27.20
N GLY A 308 -21.01 26.84 -26.33
CA GLY A 308 -21.16 26.70 -24.86
C GLY A 308 -20.17 25.75 -24.18
N LYS A 309 -19.28 25.03 -24.92
CA LYS A 309 -18.36 24.04 -24.42
C LYS A 309 -17.48 24.56 -23.28
N ASN A 310 -16.88 25.76 -23.45
CA ASN A 310 -15.94 26.32 -22.46
C ASN A 310 -16.65 26.69 -21.14
N TYR A 311 -17.87 27.19 -21.19
CA TYR A 311 -18.69 27.44 -19.99
C TYR A 311 -19.09 26.15 -19.28
N ALA A 312 -19.47 25.11 -20.05
CA ALA A 312 -19.79 23.80 -19.49
C ALA A 312 -18.55 23.16 -18.82
N SER A 313 -17.36 23.29 -19.44
CA SER A 313 -16.08 22.83 -18.87
C SER A 313 -15.74 23.54 -17.56
N LEU A 314 -15.90 24.86 -17.52
CA LEU A 314 -15.69 25.64 -16.29
C LEU A 314 -16.67 25.24 -15.18
N ASN A 315 -17.95 25.05 -15.50
CA ASN A 315 -18.96 24.63 -14.53
C ASN A 315 -18.70 23.19 -14.05
N LYS A 316 -18.27 22.28 -14.94
CA LYS A 316 -17.80 20.93 -14.56
C LYS A 316 -16.67 21.02 -13.53
N SER A 317 -15.65 21.86 -13.77
CA SER A 317 -14.51 22.01 -12.86
C SER A 317 -14.93 22.59 -11.50
N LYS A 318 -15.89 23.54 -11.47
CA LYS A 318 -16.47 24.04 -10.22
C LYS A 318 -17.19 22.94 -9.43
N ASN A 319 -18.00 22.11 -10.11
CA ASN A 319 -18.72 21.01 -9.48
C ASN A 319 -17.76 19.94 -8.96
N LEU A 320 -16.67 19.65 -9.70
CA LEU A 320 -15.61 18.74 -9.24
C LEU A 320 -14.91 19.28 -7.99
N LYS A 321 -14.60 20.59 -7.92
CA LYS A 321 -14.07 21.21 -6.70
C LYS A 321 -15.03 21.04 -5.52
N ASN A 322 -16.34 21.33 -5.71
CA ASN A 322 -17.35 21.15 -4.67
C ASN A 322 -17.42 19.69 -4.19
N ARG A 323 -17.38 18.74 -5.13
CA ARG A 323 -17.28 17.31 -4.80
C ARG A 323 -16.04 16.99 -3.96
N LYS A 324 -14.85 17.52 -4.32
CA LYS A 324 -13.60 17.30 -3.56
C LYS A 324 -13.67 17.93 -2.17
N LYS A 325 -14.34 19.08 -2.03
CA LYS A 325 -14.59 19.67 -0.71
C LYS A 325 -15.42 18.75 0.18
N LEU A 326 -16.55 18.24 -0.32
CA LEU A 326 -17.40 17.30 0.43
C LEU A 326 -16.66 16.01 0.82
N LEU A 327 -15.79 15.51 -0.08
CA LEU A 327 -14.94 14.35 0.22
C LEU A 327 -13.90 14.67 1.30
N LEU A 328 -13.33 15.84 1.32
CA LEU A 328 -12.43 16.30 2.38
C LEU A 328 -13.17 16.43 3.73
N ASP A 329 -14.38 17.00 3.73
CA ASP A 329 -15.21 17.10 4.94
C ASP A 329 -15.56 15.70 5.49
N ASN A 330 -15.85 14.72 4.59
CA ASN A 330 -16.06 13.34 4.97
C ASN A 330 -14.77 12.67 5.50
N ALA A 331 -13.62 12.91 4.87
CA ALA A 331 -12.34 12.37 5.31
C ALA A 331 -11.97 12.86 6.72
N LEU A 332 -12.26 14.13 7.05
CA LEU A 332 -12.05 14.67 8.40
C LEU A 332 -12.90 13.92 9.44
N LYS A 333 -14.19 13.72 9.16
CA LYS A 333 -15.09 12.97 10.07
C LYS A 333 -14.67 11.51 10.22
N SER A 334 -14.32 10.86 9.10
CA SER A 334 -13.85 9.48 9.11
C SER A 334 -12.54 9.32 9.87
N ASN A 335 -11.64 10.30 9.76
CA ASN A 335 -10.39 10.32 10.52
C ASN A 335 -10.65 10.30 12.03
N ASP A 336 -11.49 11.22 12.53
CA ASP A 336 -11.81 11.33 13.95
C ASP A 336 -12.43 10.01 14.46
N THR A 337 -13.34 9.40 13.68
CA THR A 337 -13.94 8.12 14.01
C THR A 337 -12.91 6.97 14.02
N ASN A 338 -12.02 6.91 13.02
CA ASN A 338 -11.00 5.87 12.91
C ASN A 338 -10.00 5.95 14.08
N VAL A 339 -9.56 7.16 14.44
CA VAL A 339 -8.65 7.37 15.58
C VAL A 339 -9.34 6.99 16.89
N ALA A 340 -10.60 7.40 17.09
CA ALA A 340 -11.35 7.04 18.30
C ALA A 340 -11.54 5.51 18.41
N SER A 341 -11.84 4.84 17.29
CA SER A 341 -11.95 3.37 17.26
C SER A 341 -10.61 2.68 17.56
N ALA A 342 -9.51 3.16 16.96
CA ALA A 342 -8.18 2.62 17.23
C ALA A 342 -7.75 2.81 18.68
N TRP A 343 -8.03 3.99 19.26
CA TRP A 343 -7.80 4.28 20.68
C TRP A 343 -8.60 3.36 21.60
N SER A 344 -9.90 3.21 21.34
CA SER A 344 -10.78 2.32 22.11
C SER A 344 -10.29 0.87 22.03
N ASN A 345 -9.96 0.38 20.83
CA ASN A 345 -9.43 -0.96 20.64
C ASN A 345 -8.13 -1.20 21.41
N PHE A 346 -7.22 -0.21 21.42
CA PHE A 346 -5.99 -0.28 22.22
C PHE A 346 -6.30 -0.45 23.71
N GLN A 347 -7.22 0.35 24.29
CA GLN A 347 -7.60 0.26 25.69
C GLN A 347 -8.27 -1.10 26.04
N VAL A 348 -9.15 -1.55 25.16
CA VAL A 348 -9.83 -2.85 25.32
C VAL A 348 -8.85 -3.99 25.23
N SER A 349 -7.94 -4.01 24.26
CA SER A 349 -6.93 -5.06 24.07
C SER A 349 -6.01 -5.16 25.30
N LYS A 350 -5.61 -4.02 25.89
CA LYS A 350 -4.82 -3.98 27.13
C LYS A 350 -5.56 -4.62 28.29
N SER A 351 -6.84 -4.28 28.46
CA SER A 351 -7.68 -4.82 29.55
C SER A 351 -7.97 -6.30 29.35
N LEU A 352 -8.21 -6.72 28.11
CA LEU A 352 -8.42 -8.11 27.74
C LEU A 352 -7.21 -8.98 28.04
N LEU A 353 -6.01 -8.53 27.65
CA LEU A 353 -4.76 -9.22 27.95
C LEU A 353 -4.60 -9.50 29.45
N ASN A 354 -4.82 -8.48 30.31
CA ASN A 354 -4.76 -8.66 31.77
C ASN A 354 -5.78 -9.69 32.28
N SER A 355 -7.00 -9.70 31.74
CA SER A 355 -8.05 -10.62 32.14
C SER A 355 -7.74 -12.06 31.72
N VAL A 356 -7.27 -12.25 30.47
CA VAL A 356 -6.91 -13.56 29.93
C VAL A 356 -5.66 -14.12 30.62
N THR A 357 -4.69 -13.29 30.95
CA THR A 357 -3.51 -13.71 31.79
C THR A 357 -3.97 -14.26 33.14
N SER A 358 -4.93 -13.60 33.79
CA SER A 358 -5.51 -14.08 35.05
C SER A 358 -6.29 -15.38 34.85
N GLN A 359 -7.01 -15.53 33.74
CA GLN A 359 -7.75 -16.75 33.38
C GLN A 359 -6.78 -17.94 33.20
N VAL A 360 -5.68 -17.76 32.47
CA VAL A 360 -4.68 -18.83 32.28
C VAL A 360 -4.13 -19.30 33.62
N LYS A 361 -3.69 -18.36 34.49
CA LYS A 361 -3.19 -18.70 35.82
C LYS A 361 -4.20 -19.50 36.65
N ALA A 362 -5.46 -19.11 36.64
CA ALA A 362 -6.52 -19.83 37.35
C ALA A 362 -6.77 -21.21 36.75
N ALA A 363 -6.79 -21.33 35.41
CA ALA A 363 -6.99 -22.59 34.71
C ALA A 363 -5.81 -23.57 34.94
N GLU A 364 -4.57 -23.08 35.04
CA GLU A 364 -3.40 -23.90 35.36
C GLU A 364 -3.51 -24.52 36.75
N ILE A 365 -3.83 -23.71 37.77
CA ILE A 365 -4.00 -24.18 39.14
C ILE A 365 -5.15 -25.20 39.24
N ALA A 366 -6.27 -24.92 38.57
CA ALA A 366 -7.43 -25.82 38.56
C ALA A 366 -7.12 -27.15 37.86
N ASN A 367 -6.44 -27.09 36.73
CA ASN A 367 -6.06 -28.29 35.97
C ASN A 367 -5.06 -29.17 36.75
N GLU A 368 -4.03 -28.56 37.34
CA GLU A 368 -3.07 -29.28 38.17
C GLU A 368 -3.78 -29.96 39.35
N GLY A 369 -4.66 -29.25 40.08
CA GLY A 369 -5.40 -29.81 41.18
C GLY A 369 -6.31 -30.99 40.81
N ILE A 370 -7.10 -30.83 39.71
CA ILE A 370 -7.99 -31.88 39.19
C ILE A 370 -7.19 -33.12 38.78
N THR A 371 -6.04 -32.91 38.10
CA THR A 371 -5.17 -34.02 37.67
C THR A 371 -4.63 -34.80 38.85
N VAL A 372 -4.09 -34.13 39.90
CA VAL A 372 -3.59 -34.75 41.11
C VAL A 372 -4.68 -35.51 41.88
N GLU A 373 -5.89 -34.93 42.02
CA GLU A 373 -7.06 -35.59 42.64
C GLU A 373 -7.46 -36.85 41.85
N TYR A 374 -7.43 -36.78 40.54
CA TYR A 374 -7.74 -37.94 39.67
C TYR A 374 -6.71 -39.08 39.82
N GLU A 375 -5.45 -38.73 39.76
CA GLU A 375 -4.34 -39.71 39.93
C GLU A 375 -4.33 -40.38 41.30
N SER A 376 -4.68 -39.61 42.35
CA SER A 376 -4.74 -40.08 43.74
C SER A 376 -6.02 -40.87 44.07
N GLY A 377 -6.98 -40.99 43.10
CA GLY A 377 -8.21 -41.71 43.35
C GLY A 377 -9.23 -40.97 44.22
N LEU A 378 -9.12 -39.67 44.39
CA LEU A 378 -9.96 -38.81 45.22
C LEU A 378 -11.32 -38.42 44.59
N GLY A 379 -11.90 -39.31 43.81
CA GLY A 379 -13.29 -39.17 43.33
C GLY A 379 -13.48 -38.29 42.10
N ARG A 380 -12.41 -37.90 41.41
CA ARG A 380 -12.51 -37.25 40.08
C ARG A 380 -12.65 -38.25 38.97
N SER A 381 -13.46 -37.90 37.95
CA SER A 381 -13.66 -38.72 36.77
C SER A 381 -12.63 -38.34 35.65
N THR A 382 -12.46 -39.27 34.69
CA THR A 382 -11.74 -39.00 33.44
C THR A 382 -12.27 -37.78 32.71
N LEU A 383 -13.60 -37.58 32.74
CA LEU A 383 -14.28 -36.45 32.13
C LEU A 383 -13.83 -35.11 32.76
N ASP A 384 -13.68 -35.07 34.09
CA ASP A 384 -13.21 -33.84 34.79
C ASP A 384 -11.80 -33.42 34.33
N VAL A 385 -10.92 -34.39 34.16
CA VAL A 385 -9.54 -34.14 33.65
C VAL A 385 -9.56 -33.63 32.21
N ILE A 386 -10.30 -34.31 31.32
CA ILE A 386 -10.44 -33.91 29.92
C ILE A 386 -11.02 -32.49 29.81
N GLN A 387 -12.04 -32.18 30.60
CA GLN A 387 -12.67 -30.85 30.59
C GLN A 387 -11.76 -29.78 31.13
N SER A 388 -11.02 -30.00 32.20
CA SER A 388 -10.07 -29.04 32.75
C SER A 388 -8.89 -28.79 31.79
N ASN A 389 -8.38 -29.85 31.14
CA ASN A 389 -7.36 -29.74 30.09
C ASN A 389 -7.87 -28.89 28.90
N SER A 390 -9.12 -29.08 28.46
CA SER A 390 -9.71 -28.29 27.38
C SER A 390 -9.86 -26.81 27.75
N ILE A 391 -10.21 -26.51 29.00
CA ILE A 391 -10.29 -25.13 29.52
C ILE A 391 -8.91 -24.48 29.52
N LEU A 392 -7.89 -25.18 30.02
CA LEU A 392 -6.51 -24.69 30.05
C LEU A 392 -5.96 -24.48 28.62
N LEU A 393 -6.16 -25.43 27.72
CA LEU A 393 -5.77 -25.34 26.32
C LEU A 393 -6.35 -24.08 25.66
N ASN A 394 -7.66 -23.88 25.79
CA ASN A 394 -8.35 -22.73 25.23
C ASN A 394 -7.89 -21.41 25.86
N ALA A 395 -7.62 -21.39 27.15
CA ALA A 395 -7.09 -20.22 27.84
C ALA A 395 -5.69 -19.85 27.33
N LYS A 396 -4.78 -20.81 27.11
CA LYS A 396 -3.44 -20.59 26.57
C LYS A 396 -3.48 -20.05 25.13
N ILE A 397 -4.33 -20.61 24.27
CA ILE A 397 -4.51 -20.10 22.91
C ILE A 397 -5.09 -18.67 22.94
N SER A 398 -6.04 -18.40 23.85
CA SER A 398 -6.61 -17.06 24.00
C SER A 398 -5.58 -16.04 24.53
N LEU A 399 -4.62 -16.48 25.36
CA LEU A 399 -3.53 -15.62 25.82
C LEU A 399 -2.63 -15.23 24.66
N ALA A 400 -2.16 -16.19 23.87
CA ALA A 400 -1.33 -15.94 22.71
C ALA A 400 -2.01 -15.00 21.70
N ASP A 401 -3.30 -15.18 21.44
CA ASP A 401 -4.10 -14.28 20.60
C ASP A 401 -4.24 -12.87 21.21
N SER A 402 -4.44 -12.76 22.53
CA SER A 402 -4.57 -11.47 23.21
C SER A 402 -3.26 -10.68 23.24
N GLU A 403 -2.12 -11.35 23.40
CA GLU A 403 -0.78 -10.73 23.32
C GLU A 403 -0.53 -10.17 21.92
N ARG A 404 -0.81 -10.97 20.88
CA ARG A 404 -0.75 -10.52 19.48
C ARG A 404 -1.66 -9.32 19.24
N ASN A 405 -2.92 -9.40 19.64
CA ASN A 405 -3.91 -8.35 19.40
C ASN A 405 -3.58 -7.06 20.16
N TYR A 406 -3.00 -7.15 21.34
CA TYR A 406 -2.52 -5.98 22.08
C TYR A 406 -1.38 -5.28 21.32
N LEU A 407 -0.40 -6.02 20.82
CA LEU A 407 0.68 -5.47 20.00
C LEU A 407 0.15 -4.82 18.71
N LEU A 408 -0.70 -5.52 17.98
CA LEU A 408 -1.33 -5.01 16.75
C LEU A 408 -2.14 -3.73 17.01
N SER A 409 -2.84 -3.63 18.14
CA SER A 409 -3.63 -2.45 18.49
C SER A 409 -2.77 -1.20 18.70
N GLN A 410 -1.55 -1.35 19.23
CA GLN A 410 -0.59 -0.26 19.38
C GLN A 410 -0.16 0.29 18.02
N PHE A 411 0.25 -0.60 17.10
CA PHE A 411 0.64 -0.19 15.75
C PHE A 411 -0.54 0.32 14.93
N LYS A 412 -1.75 -0.20 15.15
CA LYS A 412 -2.97 0.33 14.53
C LYS A 412 -3.27 1.75 14.97
N LEU A 413 -3.04 2.06 16.24
CA LEU A 413 -3.14 3.43 16.75
C LEU A 413 -2.09 4.34 16.10
N LEU A 414 -0.82 3.91 16.01
CA LEU A 414 0.23 4.66 15.30
C LEU A 414 -0.13 4.90 13.84
N GLN A 415 -0.66 3.89 13.14
CA GLN A 415 -1.14 4.03 11.76
C GLN A 415 -2.26 5.08 11.66
N SER A 416 -3.23 5.04 12.58
CA SER A 416 -4.38 5.95 12.56
C SER A 416 -3.98 7.41 12.78
N VAL A 417 -2.94 7.67 13.57
CA VAL A 417 -2.43 9.03 13.79
C VAL A 417 -1.40 9.48 12.74
N GLY A 418 -0.89 8.57 11.90
CA GLY A 418 0.08 8.90 10.85
C GLY A 418 1.54 8.66 11.22
N TYR A 419 1.82 8.05 12.38
CA TYR A 419 3.18 7.84 12.89
C TYR A 419 3.79 6.49 12.56
N LEU A 420 3.07 5.57 11.92
CA LEU A 420 3.59 4.28 11.52
C LEU A 420 4.46 4.42 10.25
N ASN A 421 5.67 4.89 10.40
CA ASN A 421 6.63 5.05 9.31
C ASN A 421 8.06 4.73 9.76
N SER A 422 8.94 4.48 8.79
CA SER A 422 10.34 4.09 9.02
C SER A 422 11.12 5.11 9.85
N LYS A 423 10.82 6.39 9.69
CA LYS A 423 11.47 7.48 10.45
C LYS A 423 11.09 7.46 11.93
N TYR A 424 9.79 7.29 12.23
CA TYR A 424 9.30 7.27 13.62
C TYR A 424 9.74 6.00 14.35
N LEU A 425 9.70 4.87 13.66
CA LEU A 425 10.15 3.58 14.18
C LEU A 425 11.67 3.42 14.19
N LYS A 426 12.42 4.39 13.68
CA LYS A 426 13.89 4.37 13.60
C LYS A 426 14.45 3.12 12.91
N LEU A 427 13.82 2.72 11.80
CA LEU A 427 14.24 1.57 10.99
C LEU A 427 15.45 1.87 10.08
N GLN A 428 16.03 3.07 10.16
CA GLN A 428 17.18 3.52 9.36
C GLN A 428 18.39 3.72 10.25
#